data_fb6f61dcd22d6493989c065f21c84163
#
_entry.id   fb6f61dcd22d6493989c065f21c84163
#
_cell.length_a   1.000
_cell.length_b   1.000
_cell.length_c   1.000
_cell.angle_alpha   90.00
_cell.angle_beta   90.00
_cell.angle_gamma   90.00
#
_symmetry.space_group_name_H-M   'P 1'
#
loop_
_entity.id
_entity.type
_entity.pdbx_description
1 polymer ?
#
loop_
_entity_poly.entity_id
_entity_poly.type
_entity_poly.pdbx_seq_one_letter_code
_entity_poly.pdbx_strand_id
1 'polypeptide(L)'
;MPAKAQWLLRVPEILEELRTLDVPVVDRAVCERLFRLRRRRAIDLIHFFGGYQAGRTFLIDRPKLVAQLEQIRDSPDFKMEWRRKERLAERLDAIRRLQAGARVAIPVEPEVLSQRLPDLPAGIGLSPGELHIQFRSSEELLSKLFALAQAIANDYEAFEKRTTGE
;
A
#
# COMPACT_ATOMS: atom_id res chain seq x y z
N MET A 1 -9.77 -23.12 -8.46
CA MET A 1 -10.98 -22.42 -7.98
C MET A 1 -11.19 -21.20 -8.84
N PRO A 2 -12.40 -20.95 -9.41
CA PRO A 2 -12.65 -19.71 -10.13
C PRO A 2 -12.42 -18.52 -9.19
N ALA A 3 -11.74 -17.49 -9.69
CA ALA A 3 -11.48 -16.27 -8.94
C ALA A 3 -12.83 -15.69 -8.46
N LYS A 4 -13.02 -15.56 -7.14
CA LYS A 4 -14.22 -14.92 -6.57
C LYS A 4 -14.38 -13.54 -7.16
N ALA A 5 -15.60 -13.18 -7.50
CA ALA A 5 -15.90 -11.91 -8.14
C ALA A 5 -15.43 -10.74 -7.25
N GLN A 6 -14.55 -9.90 -7.75
CA GLN A 6 -13.97 -8.77 -7.00
C GLN A 6 -15.03 -7.79 -6.47
N TRP A 7 -16.18 -7.68 -7.16
CA TRP A 7 -17.28 -6.82 -6.73
C TRP A 7 -17.96 -7.29 -5.45
N LEU A 8 -17.84 -8.59 -5.09
CA LEU A 8 -18.49 -9.15 -3.91
C LEU A 8 -18.17 -8.37 -2.63
N LEU A 9 -16.90 -8.03 -2.45
CA LEU A 9 -16.45 -7.26 -1.28
C LEU A 9 -16.82 -5.76 -1.32
N ARG A 10 -17.45 -5.32 -2.40
CA ARG A 10 -17.95 -3.96 -2.58
C ARG A 10 -19.47 -3.87 -2.48
N VAL A 11 -20.15 -4.98 -2.17
CA VAL A 11 -21.62 -5.01 -2.06
C VAL A 11 -22.17 -3.91 -1.14
N PRO A 12 -21.60 -3.62 0.05
CA PRO A 12 -22.10 -2.53 0.88
C PRO A 12 -22.03 -1.17 0.19
N GLU A 13 -20.91 -0.85 -0.47
CA GLU A 13 -20.71 0.41 -1.22
C GLU A 13 -21.70 0.51 -2.38
N ILE A 14 -21.89 -0.58 -3.15
CA ILE A 14 -22.80 -0.66 -4.26
C ILE A 14 -24.25 -0.44 -3.81
N LEU A 15 -24.63 -1.01 -2.67
CA LEU A 15 -25.96 -0.82 -2.09
C LEU A 15 -26.23 0.65 -1.74
N GLU A 16 -25.26 1.33 -1.13
CA GLU A 16 -25.40 2.76 -0.83
C GLU A 16 -25.52 3.58 -2.12
N GLU A 17 -24.69 3.34 -3.12
CA GLU A 17 -24.79 4.03 -4.41
C GLU A 17 -26.14 3.76 -5.08
N LEU A 18 -26.66 2.52 -5.06
CA LEU A 18 -27.97 2.18 -5.63
C LEU A 18 -29.13 2.87 -4.90
N ARG A 19 -29.02 3.09 -3.59
CA ARG A 19 -30.05 3.80 -2.80
C ARG A 19 -30.12 5.28 -3.14
N THR A 20 -28.99 5.89 -3.49
CA THR A 20 -28.93 7.31 -3.89
C THR A 20 -29.43 7.56 -5.31
N LEU A 21 -29.51 6.51 -6.15
CA LEU A 21 -30.01 6.64 -7.52
C LEU A 21 -31.53 6.82 -7.54
N ASP A 22 -32.00 7.91 -8.12
CA ASP A 22 -33.45 8.18 -8.30
C ASP A 22 -33.94 7.66 -9.67
N VAL A 23 -33.67 6.36 -9.95
CA VAL A 23 -34.12 5.69 -11.16
C VAL A 23 -34.74 4.33 -10.81
N PRO A 24 -35.88 3.95 -11.40
CA PRO A 24 -36.51 2.67 -11.13
C PRO A 24 -35.78 1.48 -11.75
N VAL A 25 -35.02 1.73 -12.82
CA VAL A 25 -34.35 0.70 -13.62
C VAL A 25 -32.89 1.09 -13.80
N VAL A 26 -32.00 0.13 -13.67
CA VAL A 26 -30.55 0.29 -13.83
C VAL A 26 -30.14 -0.32 -15.17
N ASP A 27 -29.44 0.45 -15.98
CA ASP A 27 -28.94 0.00 -17.26
C ASP A 27 -27.54 -0.64 -17.17
N ARG A 28 -27.09 -1.19 -18.28
CA ARG A 28 -25.75 -1.80 -18.39
C ARG A 28 -24.61 -0.83 -18.04
N ALA A 29 -24.68 0.43 -18.46
CA ALA A 29 -23.61 1.39 -18.23
C ALA A 29 -23.47 1.72 -16.73
N VAL A 30 -24.58 1.87 -16.04
CA VAL A 30 -24.59 2.01 -14.57
C VAL A 30 -24.05 0.77 -13.90
N CYS A 31 -24.42 -0.44 -14.34
CA CYS A 31 -23.86 -1.69 -13.81
C CYS A 31 -22.34 -1.78 -14.04
N GLU A 32 -21.82 -1.42 -15.21
CA GLU A 32 -20.38 -1.38 -15.47
C GLU A 32 -19.64 -0.50 -14.46
N ARG A 33 -20.18 0.68 -14.17
CA ARG A 33 -19.61 1.64 -13.21
C ARG A 33 -19.69 1.13 -11.77
N LEU A 34 -20.87 0.72 -11.32
CA LEU A 34 -21.10 0.29 -9.94
C LEU A 34 -20.25 -0.93 -9.58
N PHE A 35 -20.26 -1.93 -10.44
CA PHE A 35 -19.57 -3.20 -10.20
C PHE A 35 -18.11 -3.19 -10.69
N ARG A 36 -17.65 -2.11 -11.35
CA ARG A 36 -16.34 -2.00 -12.02
C ARG A 36 -16.07 -3.18 -12.96
N LEU A 37 -17.07 -3.48 -13.79
CA LEU A 37 -17.01 -4.58 -14.74
C LEU A 37 -16.89 -4.07 -16.18
N ARG A 38 -16.31 -4.90 -17.04
CA ARG A 38 -16.35 -4.68 -18.50
C ARG A 38 -17.71 -5.11 -19.04
N ARG A 39 -18.09 -4.56 -20.21
CA ARG A 39 -19.37 -4.74 -20.88
C ARG A 39 -19.94 -6.17 -20.82
N ARG A 40 -19.16 -7.17 -21.25
CA ARG A 40 -19.61 -8.57 -21.28
C ARG A 40 -19.99 -9.07 -19.88
N ARG A 41 -19.14 -8.84 -18.89
CA ARG A 41 -19.39 -9.28 -17.52
C ARG A 41 -20.55 -8.53 -16.86
N ALA A 42 -20.77 -7.26 -17.22
CA ALA A 42 -21.92 -6.51 -16.74
C ALA A 42 -23.24 -7.09 -17.30
N ILE A 43 -23.27 -7.51 -18.57
CA ILE A 43 -24.40 -8.21 -19.16
C ILE A 43 -24.65 -9.55 -18.47
N ASP A 44 -23.62 -10.35 -18.27
CA ASP A 44 -23.71 -11.64 -17.56
C ASP A 44 -24.26 -11.44 -16.13
N LEU A 45 -23.83 -10.37 -15.47
CA LEU A 45 -24.29 -10.01 -14.12
C LEU A 45 -25.78 -9.61 -14.13
N ILE A 46 -26.21 -8.78 -15.09
CA ILE A 46 -27.60 -8.38 -15.23
C ILE A 46 -28.49 -9.62 -15.43
N HIS A 47 -28.08 -10.55 -16.28
CA HIS A 47 -28.80 -11.81 -16.46
C HIS A 47 -28.82 -12.67 -15.20
N PHE A 48 -27.69 -12.76 -14.50
CA PHE A 48 -27.59 -13.49 -13.22
C PHE A 48 -28.58 -12.97 -12.17
N PHE A 49 -28.76 -11.65 -12.10
CA PHE A 49 -29.72 -11.01 -11.20
C PHE A 49 -31.15 -10.93 -11.80
N GLY A 50 -31.40 -11.63 -12.89
CA GLY A 50 -32.72 -11.72 -13.50
C GLY A 50 -33.18 -10.42 -14.16
N GLY A 51 -32.24 -9.65 -14.71
CA GLY A 51 -32.50 -8.55 -15.61
C GLY A 51 -32.90 -9.04 -17.01
N TYR A 52 -33.29 -8.13 -17.88
CA TYR A 52 -33.83 -8.39 -19.19
C TYR A 52 -33.22 -7.48 -20.25
N GLN A 53 -33.41 -7.85 -21.51
CA GLN A 53 -33.00 -7.03 -22.65
C GLN A 53 -34.23 -6.29 -23.21
N ALA A 54 -34.13 -4.97 -23.35
CA ALA A 54 -35.11 -4.13 -24.03
C ALA A 54 -34.43 -3.46 -25.23
N GLY A 55 -34.74 -3.94 -26.42
CA GLY A 55 -34.10 -3.51 -27.66
C GLY A 55 -32.59 -3.80 -27.66
N ARG A 56 -31.75 -2.76 -27.71
CA ARG A 56 -30.29 -2.88 -27.67
C ARG A 56 -29.70 -2.70 -26.28
N THR A 57 -30.50 -2.50 -25.24
CA THR A 57 -30.08 -2.19 -23.87
C THR A 57 -30.42 -3.34 -22.93
N PHE A 58 -29.55 -3.61 -21.99
CA PHE A 58 -29.74 -4.56 -20.89
C PHE A 58 -30.12 -3.79 -19.64
N LEU A 59 -31.20 -4.21 -18.98
CA LEU A 59 -31.84 -3.52 -17.86
C LEU A 59 -32.09 -4.46 -16.70
N ILE A 60 -32.10 -3.90 -15.49
CA ILE A 60 -32.54 -4.60 -14.30
C ILE A 60 -33.32 -3.64 -13.40
N ASP A 61 -34.39 -4.11 -12.79
CA ASP A 61 -35.16 -3.33 -11.82
C ASP A 61 -34.31 -3.04 -10.58
N ARG A 62 -34.16 -1.77 -10.23
CA ARG A 62 -33.36 -1.35 -9.08
C ARG A 62 -33.80 -2.02 -7.78
N PRO A 63 -35.11 -2.04 -7.41
CA PRO A 63 -35.55 -2.70 -6.17
C PRO A 63 -35.16 -4.19 -6.13
N LYS A 64 -35.28 -4.88 -7.27
CA LYS A 64 -34.90 -6.29 -7.39
C LYS A 64 -33.41 -6.49 -7.19
N LEU A 65 -32.58 -5.65 -7.82
CA LEU A 65 -31.12 -5.70 -7.66
C LEU A 65 -30.71 -5.45 -6.22
N VAL A 66 -31.30 -4.43 -5.56
CA VAL A 66 -31.06 -4.12 -4.16
C VAL A 66 -31.39 -5.31 -3.26
N ALA A 67 -32.58 -5.89 -3.40
CA ALA A 67 -33.00 -7.03 -2.57
C ALA A 67 -32.04 -8.22 -2.72
N GLN A 68 -31.59 -8.52 -3.93
CA GLN A 68 -30.66 -9.63 -4.17
C GLN A 68 -29.24 -9.35 -3.61
N LEU A 69 -28.76 -8.11 -3.71
CA LEU A 69 -27.49 -7.73 -3.10
C LEU A 69 -27.56 -7.75 -1.57
N GLU A 70 -28.69 -7.39 -0.98
CA GLU A 70 -28.92 -7.52 0.46
C GLU A 70 -28.88 -8.99 0.91
N GLN A 71 -29.51 -9.89 0.15
CA GLN A 71 -29.40 -11.34 0.42
C GLN A 71 -27.95 -11.83 0.35
N ILE A 72 -27.18 -11.38 -0.64
CA ILE A 72 -25.75 -11.71 -0.74
C ILE A 72 -24.99 -11.17 0.47
N ARG A 73 -25.18 -9.92 0.87
CA ARG A 73 -24.55 -9.29 2.02
C ARG A 73 -24.82 -10.06 3.31
N ASP A 74 -26.05 -10.55 3.47
CA ASP A 74 -26.48 -11.24 4.67
C ASP A 74 -26.10 -12.74 4.67
N SER A 75 -25.59 -13.26 3.55
CA SER A 75 -25.17 -14.66 3.43
C SER A 75 -23.96 -14.98 4.32
N PRO A 76 -23.88 -16.23 4.83
CA PRO A 76 -22.73 -16.68 5.63
C PRO A 76 -21.40 -16.57 4.90
N ASP A 77 -21.38 -16.86 3.61
CA ASP A 77 -20.18 -16.81 2.77
C ASP A 77 -19.63 -15.40 2.63
N PHE A 78 -20.50 -14.39 2.43
CA PHE A 78 -20.11 -13.00 2.41
C PHE A 78 -19.53 -12.56 3.75
N LYS A 79 -20.20 -12.88 4.85
CA LYS A 79 -19.75 -12.54 6.21
C LYS A 79 -18.38 -13.14 6.53
N MET A 80 -18.12 -14.37 6.06
CA MET A 80 -16.82 -15.03 6.22
C MET A 80 -15.70 -14.30 5.44
N GLU A 81 -15.96 -13.95 4.17
CA GLU A 81 -14.98 -13.24 3.34
C GLU A 81 -14.73 -11.82 3.84
N TRP A 82 -15.78 -11.14 4.30
CA TRP A 82 -15.66 -9.81 4.90
C TRP A 82 -14.74 -9.83 6.14
N ARG A 83 -14.99 -10.72 7.08
CA ARG A 83 -14.13 -10.91 8.26
C ARG A 83 -12.70 -11.28 7.91
N ARG A 84 -12.49 -12.01 6.81
CA ARG A 84 -11.14 -12.32 6.31
C ARG A 84 -10.44 -11.06 5.79
N LYS A 85 -11.14 -10.21 5.06
CA LYS A 85 -10.63 -8.92 4.60
C LYS A 85 -10.25 -8.00 5.76
N GLU A 86 -11.13 -7.88 6.76
CA GLU A 86 -10.87 -7.07 7.97
C GLU A 86 -9.61 -7.54 8.71
N ARG A 87 -9.51 -8.83 8.99
CA ARG A 87 -8.31 -9.40 9.64
C ARG A 87 -7.03 -9.17 8.84
N LEU A 88 -7.10 -9.23 7.52
CA LEU A 88 -5.94 -8.94 6.67
C LEU A 88 -5.56 -7.45 6.74
N ALA A 89 -6.54 -6.55 6.70
CA ALA A 89 -6.31 -5.11 6.83
C ALA A 89 -5.67 -4.77 8.19
N GLU A 90 -6.19 -5.31 9.29
CA GLU A 90 -5.62 -5.13 10.63
C GLU A 90 -4.15 -5.60 10.72
N ARG A 91 -3.84 -6.78 10.13
CA ARG A 91 -2.46 -7.29 10.08
C ARG A 91 -1.53 -6.39 9.27
N LEU A 92 -1.98 -5.91 8.11
CA LEU A 92 -1.20 -4.99 7.28
C LEU A 92 -0.95 -3.66 8.00
N ASP A 93 -1.94 -3.14 8.72
CA ASP A 93 -1.78 -1.91 9.49
C ASP A 93 -0.86 -2.11 10.70
N ALA A 94 -0.90 -3.26 11.36
CA ALA A 94 0.04 -3.61 12.41
C ALA A 94 1.49 -3.65 11.89
N ILE A 95 1.72 -4.30 10.73
CA ILE A 95 3.04 -4.34 10.08
C ILE A 95 3.51 -2.94 9.70
N ARG A 96 2.63 -2.11 9.13
CA ARG A 96 2.96 -0.72 8.77
C ARG A 96 3.37 0.11 9.99
N ARG A 97 2.67 -0.03 11.11
CA ARG A 97 3.02 0.65 12.37
C ARG A 97 4.36 0.19 12.90
N LEU A 98 4.65 -1.11 12.88
CA LEU A 98 5.96 -1.65 13.27
C LEU A 98 7.08 -1.10 12.37
N GLN A 99 6.87 -1.06 11.06
CA GLN A 99 7.85 -0.50 10.12
C GLN A 99 8.03 1.01 10.27
N ALA A 100 6.95 1.74 10.56
CA ALA A 100 7.03 3.18 10.81
C ALA A 100 7.78 3.49 12.11
N GLY A 101 7.57 2.69 13.17
CA GLY A 101 8.29 2.82 14.44
C GLY A 101 9.77 2.42 14.37
N ALA A 102 10.14 1.56 13.41
CA ALA A 102 11.52 1.14 13.20
C ALA A 102 12.34 2.11 12.32
N ARG A 103 11.70 3.10 11.70
CA ARG A 103 12.41 4.12 10.90
C ARG A 103 12.92 5.22 11.81
N VAL A 104 14.20 5.15 12.16
CA VAL A 104 14.90 6.28 12.76
C VAL A 104 15.23 7.26 11.64
N ALA A 105 14.62 8.46 11.68
CA ALA A 105 15.03 9.54 10.79
C ALA A 105 16.37 10.09 11.30
N ILE A 106 17.44 9.80 10.56
CA ILE A 106 18.75 10.41 10.85
C ILE A 106 18.73 11.80 10.21
N PRO A 107 18.84 12.88 10.98
CA PRO A 107 18.99 14.22 10.40
C PRO A 107 20.35 14.27 9.69
N VAL A 108 20.32 14.22 8.36
CA VAL A 108 21.51 14.31 7.52
C VAL A 108 21.52 15.67 6.85
N GLU A 109 22.57 16.45 7.11
CA GLU A 109 22.81 17.69 6.39
C GLU A 109 23.20 17.39 4.93
N PRO A 110 22.74 18.17 3.93
CA PRO A 110 23.04 17.91 2.52
C PRO A 110 24.55 17.82 2.21
N GLU A 111 25.35 18.52 2.99
CA GLU A 111 26.82 18.57 2.86
C GLU A 111 27.48 17.21 3.15
N VAL A 112 26.85 16.37 3.97
CA VAL A 112 27.34 15.02 4.28
C VAL A 112 27.40 14.12 3.04
N LEU A 113 26.58 14.33 2.04
CA LEU A 113 26.56 13.54 0.80
C LEU A 113 27.83 13.75 -0.05
N SER A 114 28.47 14.92 0.06
CA SER A 114 29.71 15.25 -0.64
C SER A 114 30.96 15.13 0.23
N GLN A 115 30.81 14.68 1.47
CA GLN A 115 31.88 14.62 2.47
C GLN A 115 32.99 13.65 2.04
N ARG A 116 34.25 14.03 2.30
CA ARG A 116 35.44 13.22 2.06
C ARG A 116 36.14 12.88 3.39
N LEU A 117 37.07 11.94 3.35
CA LEU A 117 37.79 11.49 4.53
C LEU A 117 38.51 12.58 5.30
N PRO A 118 39.13 13.62 4.67
CA PRO A 118 39.71 14.72 5.41
C PRO A 118 38.72 15.59 6.17
N ASP A 119 37.44 15.60 5.71
CA ASP A 119 36.43 16.50 6.23
C ASP A 119 35.47 15.80 7.22
N LEU A 120 35.88 14.65 7.79
CA LEU A 120 35.10 13.90 8.77
C LEU A 120 34.74 14.75 9.99
N PRO A 121 33.52 14.59 10.55
CA PRO A 121 33.10 15.26 11.76
C PRO A 121 34.08 15.00 12.93
N ALA A 122 34.26 16.01 13.78
CA ALA A 122 35.10 15.90 14.96
C ALA A 122 34.70 14.70 15.84
N GLY A 123 35.70 13.96 16.32
CA GLY A 123 35.51 12.77 17.15
C GLY A 123 35.40 11.46 16.38
N ILE A 124 35.62 11.46 15.06
CA ILE A 124 35.87 10.24 14.28
C ILE A 124 37.38 10.12 14.06
N GLY A 125 37.96 9.05 14.55
CA GLY A 125 39.36 8.68 14.35
C GLY A 125 39.44 7.38 13.57
N LEU A 126 40.25 7.36 12.50
CA LEU A 126 40.52 6.20 11.69
C LEU A 126 42.04 5.94 11.67
N SER A 127 42.44 4.76 12.11
CA SER A 127 43.82 4.26 12.09
C SER A 127 43.85 2.82 11.59
N PRO A 128 45.02 2.28 11.25
CA PRO A 128 45.12 0.89 10.76
C PRO A 128 44.50 -0.11 11.74
N GLY A 129 43.41 -0.79 11.29
CA GLY A 129 42.73 -1.79 12.09
C GLY A 129 41.82 -1.25 13.19
N GLU A 130 41.69 0.09 13.38
CA GLU A 130 40.92 0.67 14.46
C GLU A 130 40.07 1.85 14.01
N LEU A 131 38.81 1.86 14.45
CA LEU A 131 37.87 2.96 14.29
C LEU A 131 37.42 3.46 15.65
N HIS A 132 37.61 4.75 15.92
CA HIS A 132 37.18 5.40 17.15
C HIS A 132 36.10 6.45 16.84
N ILE A 133 34.96 6.39 17.51
CA ILE A 133 33.88 7.38 17.35
C ILE A 133 33.45 7.88 18.74
N GLN A 134 33.62 9.18 18.97
CA GLN A 134 33.09 9.84 20.17
C GLN A 134 31.70 10.37 19.91
N PHE A 135 30.75 10.05 20.78
CA PHE A 135 29.35 10.49 20.66
C PHE A 135 28.73 10.73 22.04
N ARG A 136 27.70 11.58 22.08
CA ARG A 136 26.93 11.91 23.29
C ARG A 136 25.51 11.32 23.26
N SER A 137 24.99 11.01 22.06
CA SER A 137 23.67 10.41 21.87
C SER A 137 23.69 9.36 20.77
N SER A 138 22.68 8.48 20.73
CA SER A 138 22.49 7.50 19.67
C SER A 138 22.26 8.14 18.30
N GLU A 139 21.62 9.31 18.26
CA GLU A 139 21.40 10.06 17.03
C GLU A 139 22.72 10.61 16.48
N GLU A 140 23.57 11.18 17.36
CA GLU A 140 24.89 11.64 16.97
C GLU A 140 25.80 10.51 16.47
N LEU A 141 25.74 9.33 17.12
CA LEU A 141 26.44 8.13 16.64
C LEU A 141 25.98 7.74 15.22
N LEU A 142 24.68 7.67 14.99
CA LEU A 142 24.12 7.31 13.68
C LEU A 142 24.51 8.34 12.60
N SER A 143 24.44 9.63 12.90
CA SER A 143 24.87 10.70 11.98
C SER A 143 26.34 10.58 11.62
N LYS A 144 27.22 10.33 12.61
CA LYS A 144 28.67 10.14 12.41
C LYS A 144 28.97 8.87 11.60
N LEU A 145 28.29 7.77 11.87
CA LEU A 145 28.42 6.54 11.08
C LEU A 145 27.99 6.74 9.62
N PHE A 146 26.91 7.49 9.41
CA PHE A 146 26.45 7.80 8.07
C PHE A 146 27.46 8.69 7.32
N ALA A 147 27.98 9.75 7.98
CA ALA A 147 29.00 10.62 7.43
C ALA A 147 30.29 9.84 7.06
N LEU A 148 30.72 8.93 7.92
CA LEU A 148 31.88 8.06 7.65
C LEU A 148 31.59 7.16 6.45
N ALA A 149 30.43 6.52 6.37
CA ALA A 149 30.06 5.66 5.26
C ALA A 149 30.04 6.42 3.92
N GLN A 150 29.52 7.65 3.90
CA GLN A 150 29.55 8.51 2.71
C GLN A 150 30.97 8.93 2.32
N ALA A 151 31.79 9.33 3.30
CA ALA A 151 33.18 9.69 3.04
C ALA A 151 34.00 8.52 2.49
N ILE A 152 33.77 7.31 2.97
CA ILE A 152 34.38 6.06 2.41
C ILE A 152 33.88 5.83 0.97
N ALA A 153 32.60 5.97 0.72
CA ALA A 153 32.03 5.79 -0.61
C ALA A 153 32.57 6.80 -1.63
N ASN A 154 32.82 8.05 -1.18
CA ASN A 154 33.33 9.13 -2.03
C ASN A 154 34.85 9.06 -2.25
N ASP A 155 35.62 8.39 -1.37
CA ASP A 155 37.08 8.36 -1.41
C ASP A 155 37.63 7.02 -0.86
N TYR A 156 37.26 5.94 -1.53
CA TYR A 156 37.59 4.57 -1.09
C TYR A 156 39.10 4.31 -1.11
N GLU A 157 39.85 4.86 -2.05
CA GLU A 157 41.30 4.68 -2.16
C GLU A 157 42.03 5.31 -0.97
N ALA A 158 41.62 6.51 -0.54
CA ALA A 158 42.21 7.15 0.66
C ALA A 158 41.81 6.41 1.94
N PHE A 159 40.63 5.79 1.97
CA PHE A 159 40.24 4.95 3.10
C PHE A 159 41.14 3.70 3.20
N GLU A 160 41.35 3.00 2.10
CA GLU A 160 42.17 1.79 2.03
C GLU A 160 43.60 2.09 2.51
N LYS A 161 44.23 3.16 2.02
CA LYS A 161 45.56 3.59 2.43
C LYS A 161 45.64 3.88 3.95
N ARG A 162 44.61 4.52 4.53
CA ARG A 162 44.59 4.82 5.97
C ARG A 162 44.37 3.60 6.84
N THR A 163 43.68 2.58 6.35
CA THR A 163 43.34 1.37 7.11
C THR A 163 44.39 0.27 6.98
N THR A 164 45.12 0.21 5.88
CA THR A 164 46.20 -0.77 5.63
C THR A 164 47.57 -0.31 6.08
N GLY A 165 47.75 0.99 6.34
CA GLY A 165 49.03 1.52 6.87
C GLY A 165 50.14 1.59 5.82
N GLU A 166 49.79 1.61 4.52
CA GLU A 166 50.74 1.86 3.42
C GLU A 166 50.81 3.34 3.05
#